data_ac078651b46abcee8206ad8d5c52111f
#
_entry.id   ac078651b46abcee8206ad8d5c52111f
#
_cell.length_a   1.000
_cell.length_b   1.000
_cell.length_c   1.000
_cell.angle_alpha   90.00
_cell.angle_beta   90.00
_cell.angle_gamma   90.00
#
_symmetry.space_group_name_H-M   'P 1'
#
loop_
_entity.id
_entity.type
_entity.pdbx_description
1 polymer ?
#
loop_
_entity_poly.entity_id
_entity_poly.type
_entity_poly.pdbx_seq_one_letter_code
_entity_poly.pdbx_strand_id
1 'polypeptide(L)'
;RATDGLYGTVHDVVVTVPAYFNDIGKRNTMKACELAGLNLIALENEPSAAALDYTPPADKDTEDVIIYDLGGGTFDITLASIIKSKADDFDAYDFDNSTKSSASKIIKPLALGGDGHLGGDDIDDELLKIVLKKMGIDQFDLSERERKIFTARLERLKKAGIDQTYESEFEGDLLDGTHFSKKVIIGPADFEA
;
A
#
# COMPACT_ATOMS: atom_id res chain seq x y z
N ARG A 1 17.40 -2.19 2.03
CA ARG A 1 17.40 -2.11 0.54
C ARG A 1 16.86 -0.78 0.01
N ALA A 2 16.30 0.09 0.85
CA ALA A 2 15.88 1.45 0.44
C ALA A 2 17.07 2.35 0.02
N THR A 3 18.29 1.94 0.33
CA THR A 3 19.51 2.69 0.04
C THR A 3 20.19 2.29 -1.27
N ASP A 4 19.70 1.25 -1.96
CA ASP A 4 20.28 0.71 -3.19
C ASP A 4 19.99 1.64 -4.40
N GLY A 5 20.59 2.77 -4.47
CA GLY A 5 20.42 3.76 -5.55
C GLY A 5 20.57 5.20 -5.08
N LEU A 6 20.74 5.41 -3.79
CA LEU A 6 21.02 6.73 -3.22
C LEU A 6 22.52 6.92 -3.06
N TYR A 7 23.00 8.12 -3.37
CA TYR A 7 24.38 8.53 -3.12
C TYR A 7 24.56 8.74 -1.60
N GLY A 8 24.94 7.69 -0.86
CA GLY A 8 25.21 7.75 0.57
C GLY A 8 24.33 6.82 1.42
N THR A 9 24.61 6.79 2.72
CA THR A 9 23.86 6.01 3.71
C THR A 9 22.68 6.84 4.21
N VAL A 10 21.45 6.33 4.07
CA VAL A 10 20.28 6.94 4.68
C VAL A 10 20.26 6.54 6.15
N HIS A 11 20.25 7.51 7.06
CA HIS A 11 20.16 7.30 8.49
C HIS A 11 18.86 7.87 9.07
N ASP A 12 18.46 9.06 8.63
CA ASP A 12 17.31 9.80 9.11
C ASP A 12 16.08 9.46 8.25
N VAL A 13 14.98 9.05 8.91
CA VAL A 13 13.76 8.63 8.23
C VAL A 13 12.51 9.20 8.90
N VAL A 14 11.53 9.51 8.08
CA VAL A 14 10.13 9.62 8.48
C VAL A 14 9.43 8.36 7.99
N VAL A 15 8.70 7.70 8.88
CA VAL A 15 7.98 6.46 8.56
C VAL A 15 6.49 6.69 8.70
N THR A 16 5.72 6.18 7.76
CA THR A 16 4.27 6.25 7.83
C THR A 16 3.68 4.95 8.37
N VAL A 17 2.53 5.08 9.03
CA VAL A 17 1.75 3.96 9.55
C VAL A 17 0.26 4.18 9.25
N PRO A 18 -0.52 3.11 9.11
CA PRO A 18 -1.97 3.21 8.99
C PRO A 18 -2.60 4.05 10.10
N ALA A 19 -3.62 4.83 9.75
CA ALA A 19 -4.22 5.79 10.70
C ALA A 19 -4.83 5.13 11.95
N TYR A 20 -5.27 3.86 11.84
CA TYR A 20 -5.87 3.09 12.94
C TYR A 20 -4.84 2.27 13.75
N PHE A 21 -3.53 2.34 13.44
CA PHE A 21 -2.54 1.65 14.26
C PHE A 21 -2.65 2.06 15.71
N ASN A 22 -2.81 1.07 16.56
CA ASN A 22 -2.76 1.27 18.01
C ASN A 22 -1.32 1.50 18.49
N ASP A 23 -1.16 1.80 19.78
CA ASP A 23 0.15 2.07 20.38
C ASP A 23 1.13 0.89 20.24
N ILE A 24 0.63 -0.35 20.15
CA ILE A 24 1.47 -1.53 19.97
C ILE A 24 2.04 -1.53 18.55
N GLY A 25 1.21 -1.31 17.53
CA GLY A 25 1.65 -1.22 16.14
C GLY A 25 2.68 -0.11 15.93
N LYS A 26 2.40 1.08 16.49
CA LYS A 26 3.33 2.21 16.43
C LYS A 26 4.67 1.89 17.09
N ARG A 27 4.66 1.32 18.30
CA ARG A 27 5.89 0.90 18.99
C ARG A 27 6.68 -0.17 18.24
N ASN A 28 5.99 -1.12 17.63
CA ASN A 28 6.64 -2.15 16.82
C ASN A 28 7.34 -1.56 15.59
N THR A 29 6.71 -0.59 14.92
CA THR A 29 7.32 0.15 13.81
C THR A 29 8.55 0.93 14.26
N MET A 30 8.48 1.64 15.38
CA MET A 30 9.63 2.35 15.97
C MET A 30 10.77 1.37 16.29
N LYS A 31 10.43 0.20 16.88
CA LYS A 31 11.43 -0.83 17.20
C LYS A 31 12.06 -1.44 15.95
N ALA A 32 11.29 -1.60 14.87
CA ALA A 32 11.81 -2.07 13.59
C ALA A 32 12.82 -1.08 12.99
N CYS A 33 12.55 0.23 13.07
CA CYS A 33 13.51 1.27 12.65
C CYS A 33 14.82 1.19 13.45
N GLU A 34 14.72 1.08 14.77
CA GLU A 34 15.88 0.92 15.64
C GLU A 34 16.72 -0.30 15.29
N LEU A 35 16.07 -1.47 15.10
CA LEU A 35 16.74 -2.71 14.71
C LEU A 35 17.37 -2.64 13.32
N ALA A 36 16.82 -1.84 12.44
CA ALA A 36 17.38 -1.57 11.11
C ALA A 36 18.53 -0.55 11.12
N GLY A 37 18.85 0.04 12.28
CA GLY A 37 19.88 1.07 12.41
C GLY A 37 19.46 2.44 11.85
N LEU A 38 18.16 2.68 11.72
CA LEU A 38 17.59 3.93 11.22
C LEU A 38 17.29 4.90 12.38
N ASN A 39 17.56 6.18 12.18
CA ASN A 39 17.15 7.24 13.08
C ASN A 39 15.75 7.73 12.70
N LEU A 40 14.75 7.35 13.48
CA LEU A 40 13.36 7.74 13.24
C LEU A 40 13.15 9.18 13.73
N ILE A 41 12.98 10.13 12.78
CA ILE A 41 12.71 11.55 13.07
C ILE A 41 11.24 11.74 13.47
N ALA A 42 10.32 11.12 12.69
CA ALA A 42 8.89 11.21 12.96
C ALA A 42 8.18 9.93 12.49
N LEU A 43 7.05 9.64 13.15
CA LEU A 43 6.08 8.63 12.76
C LEU A 43 4.79 9.35 12.40
N GLU A 44 4.41 9.25 11.12
CA GLU A 44 3.24 9.96 10.57
C GLU A 44 2.15 8.98 10.14
N ASN A 45 0.92 9.46 10.02
CA ASN A 45 -0.15 8.66 9.47
C ASN A 45 -0.10 8.67 7.93
N GLU A 46 -0.30 7.51 7.31
CA GLU A 46 -0.31 7.36 5.84
C GLU A 46 -1.24 8.34 5.13
N PRO A 47 -2.51 8.51 5.54
CA PRO A 47 -3.39 9.49 4.91
C PRO A 47 -2.91 10.94 5.07
N SER A 48 -2.26 11.28 6.18
CA SER A 48 -1.69 12.62 6.36
C SER A 48 -0.54 12.84 5.37
N ALA A 49 0.31 11.85 5.20
CA ALA A 49 1.41 11.91 4.23
C ALA A 49 0.89 11.99 2.79
N ALA A 50 -0.13 11.21 2.43
CA ALA A 50 -0.77 11.28 1.11
C ALA A 50 -1.39 12.65 0.83
N ALA A 51 -2.02 13.26 1.83
CA ALA A 51 -2.63 14.59 1.71
C ALA A 51 -1.61 15.73 1.51
N LEU A 52 -0.33 15.51 1.83
CA LEU A 52 0.71 16.51 1.59
C LEU A 52 0.91 16.82 0.11
N ASP A 53 0.69 15.85 -0.77
CA ASP A 53 0.82 16.05 -2.22
C ASP A 53 -0.39 16.79 -2.82
N TYR A 54 -1.57 16.68 -2.20
CA TYR A 54 -2.77 17.36 -2.69
C TYR A 54 -2.73 18.86 -2.39
N THR A 55 -3.09 19.68 -3.36
CA THR A 55 -3.20 21.13 -3.21
C THR A 55 -4.62 21.59 -3.50
N PRO A 56 -5.34 22.15 -2.51
CA PRO A 56 -6.67 22.72 -2.73
C PRO A 56 -6.66 23.77 -3.84
N PRO A 57 -7.77 23.94 -4.60
CA PRO A 57 -7.94 24.97 -5.60
C PRO A 57 -7.61 26.38 -5.06
N ALA A 58 -7.16 27.27 -5.95
CA ALA A 58 -6.66 28.59 -5.54
C ALA A 58 -7.70 29.46 -4.84
N ASP A 59 -8.96 29.27 -5.17
CA ASP A 59 -10.13 29.98 -4.64
C ASP A 59 -10.65 29.46 -3.28
N LYS A 60 -10.04 28.38 -2.75
CA LYS A 60 -10.44 27.79 -1.48
C LYS A 60 -9.31 27.87 -0.45
N ASP A 61 -9.60 28.38 0.73
CA ASP A 61 -8.68 28.34 1.87
C ASP A 61 -8.76 27.02 2.65
N THR A 62 -9.89 26.34 2.57
CA THR A 62 -10.13 25.03 3.21
C THR A 62 -10.88 24.11 2.26
N GLU A 63 -10.52 22.85 2.23
CA GLU A 63 -11.22 21.83 1.46
C GLU A 63 -11.27 20.52 2.21
N ASP A 64 -12.45 19.90 2.24
CA ASP A 64 -12.62 18.56 2.79
C ASP A 64 -12.39 17.53 1.68
N VAL A 65 -11.54 16.56 1.95
CA VAL A 65 -11.15 15.52 1.01
C VAL A 65 -11.33 14.14 1.62
N ILE A 66 -11.64 13.18 0.76
CA ILE A 66 -11.60 11.77 1.12
C ILE A 66 -10.30 11.20 0.57
N ILE A 67 -9.50 10.62 1.46
CA ILE A 67 -8.30 9.87 1.11
C ILE A 67 -8.68 8.40 1.16
N TYR A 68 -8.54 7.73 0.02
CA TYR A 68 -8.85 6.32 -0.14
C TYR A 68 -7.53 5.59 -0.43
N ASP A 69 -7.10 4.77 0.52
CA ASP A 69 -5.83 4.04 0.45
C ASP A 69 -6.10 2.54 0.54
N LEU A 70 -5.97 1.84 -0.57
CA LEU A 70 -6.03 0.38 -0.65
C LEU A 70 -4.62 -0.14 -0.90
N GLY A 71 -3.95 -0.52 0.19
CA GLY A 71 -2.60 -1.07 0.17
C GLY A 71 -2.56 -2.57 -0.19
N GLY A 72 -1.40 -3.19 0.08
CA GLY A 72 -1.24 -4.63 -0.10
C GLY A 72 -2.05 -5.46 0.90
N GLY A 73 -2.03 -5.08 2.17
CA GLY A 73 -2.67 -5.83 3.25
C GLY A 73 -3.69 -5.04 4.07
N THR A 74 -3.91 -3.76 3.76
CA THR A 74 -4.81 -2.89 4.51
C THR A 74 -5.59 -1.97 3.59
N PHE A 75 -6.78 -1.61 4.03
CA PHE A 75 -7.61 -0.60 3.43
C PHE A 75 -7.88 0.51 4.43
N ASP A 76 -7.58 1.75 4.06
CA ASP A 76 -7.81 2.94 4.84
C ASP A 76 -8.68 3.94 4.08
N ILE A 77 -9.65 4.53 4.79
CA ILE A 77 -10.42 5.66 4.30
C ILE A 77 -10.39 6.78 5.34
N THR A 78 -10.00 7.98 4.93
CA THR A 78 -9.89 9.13 5.81
C THR A 78 -10.64 10.30 5.21
N LEU A 79 -11.57 10.87 5.96
CA LEU A 79 -12.08 12.21 5.70
C LEU A 79 -11.17 13.21 6.41
N ALA A 80 -10.60 14.14 5.67
CA ALA A 80 -9.71 15.16 6.20
C ALA A 80 -10.06 16.55 5.67
N SER A 81 -9.88 17.56 6.52
CA SER A 81 -9.92 18.96 6.11
C SER A 81 -8.50 19.45 5.88
N ILE A 82 -8.24 19.96 4.68
CA ILE A 82 -6.96 20.56 4.30
C ILE A 82 -7.12 22.08 4.30
N ILE A 83 -6.35 22.73 5.16
CA ILE A 83 -6.41 24.16 5.39
C ILE A 83 -5.12 24.77 4.88
N LYS A 84 -5.21 25.77 3.98
CA LYS A 84 -4.05 26.59 3.58
C LYS A 84 -3.67 27.49 4.74
N SER A 85 -2.47 27.34 5.25
CA SER A 85 -1.93 28.29 6.23
C SER A 85 -1.39 29.50 5.48
N LYS A 86 -1.72 30.70 5.95
CA LYS A 86 -1.07 31.93 5.50
C LYS A 86 0.32 31.97 6.11
N ALA A 87 1.28 32.49 5.36
CA ALA A 87 2.69 32.51 5.77
C ALA A 87 2.96 33.19 7.14
N ASP A 88 1.98 33.92 7.68
CA ASP A 88 2.10 34.64 8.95
C ASP A 88 1.65 33.82 10.18
N ASP A 89 1.08 32.61 10.00
CA ASP A 89 0.49 31.84 11.10
C ASP A 89 1.46 30.84 11.76
N PHE A 90 2.64 30.67 11.21
CA PHE A 90 3.66 29.80 11.79
C PHE A 90 5.02 30.48 11.79
N ASP A 91 5.64 30.58 12.95
CA ASP A 91 7.11 30.67 13.09
C ASP A 91 7.70 29.35 12.54
N ALA A 92 7.72 29.25 11.21
CA ALA A 92 8.40 28.15 10.55
C ALA A 92 9.88 28.28 10.87
N TYR A 93 10.42 27.37 11.64
CA TYR A 93 11.86 27.16 11.73
C TYR A 93 12.34 26.81 10.33
N ASP A 94 12.71 27.85 9.61
CA ASP A 94 13.25 27.77 8.27
C ASP A 94 14.69 27.26 8.37
N PHE A 95 14.90 25.99 8.11
CA PHE A 95 16.22 25.37 8.15
C PHE A 95 17.09 25.72 6.93
N ASP A 96 16.52 26.38 5.92
CA ASP A 96 17.25 26.85 4.76
C ASP A 96 16.58 28.08 4.13
N ASN A 97 17.26 29.20 4.22
CA ASN A 97 16.87 30.54 3.73
C ASN A 97 16.82 30.65 2.19
N SER A 98 16.78 29.55 1.44
CA SER A 98 16.89 29.54 -0.02
C SER A 98 15.59 29.29 -0.80
N THR A 99 14.48 28.89 -0.12
CA THR A 99 13.20 28.65 -0.81
C THR A 99 12.07 29.46 -0.20
N LYS A 100 11.73 30.55 -0.89
CA LYS A 100 10.52 31.33 -0.62
C LYS A 100 9.29 30.46 -0.75
N SER A 101 8.51 30.37 0.35
CA SER A 101 7.05 30.18 0.34
C SER A 101 6.54 28.87 -0.26
N SER A 102 6.72 27.76 0.42
CA SER A 102 5.69 26.72 0.38
C SER A 102 4.58 27.15 1.33
N ALA A 103 3.37 27.41 0.82
CA ALA A 103 2.20 27.59 1.66
C ALA A 103 2.08 26.36 2.56
N SER A 104 2.26 26.55 3.88
CA SER A 104 2.13 25.46 4.83
C SER A 104 0.68 24.98 4.80
N LYS A 105 0.48 23.68 4.88
CA LYS A 105 -0.85 23.07 4.92
C LYS A 105 -1.05 22.45 6.30
N ILE A 106 -2.23 22.64 6.83
CA ILE A 106 -2.68 21.93 8.03
C ILE A 106 -3.64 20.83 7.57
N ILE A 107 -3.33 19.60 7.89
CA ILE A 107 -4.17 18.44 7.58
C ILE A 107 -4.83 18.01 8.88
N LYS A 108 -6.15 18.13 8.94
CA LYS A 108 -6.96 17.79 10.10
C LYS A 108 -7.83 16.57 9.78
N PRO A 109 -7.52 15.38 10.29
CA PRO A 109 -8.41 14.23 10.17
C PRO A 109 -9.75 14.52 10.87
N LEU A 110 -10.86 14.26 10.18
CA LEU A 110 -12.22 14.43 10.68
C LEU A 110 -12.87 13.10 11.02
N ALA A 111 -12.64 12.07 10.20
CA ALA A 111 -13.12 10.72 10.41
C ALA A 111 -12.15 9.71 9.81
N LEU A 112 -12.08 8.54 10.42
CA LEU A 112 -11.23 7.42 10.02
C LEU A 112 -12.10 6.17 9.90
N GLY A 113 -11.84 5.34 8.89
CA GLY A 113 -12.43 4.04 8.69
C GLY A 113 -11.46 3.16 7.91
N GLY A 114 -11.78 1.88 7.79
CA GLY A 114 -10.95 0.96 7.02
C GLY A 114 -11.05 -0.46 7.54
N ASP A 115 -10.23 -1.34 6.94
CA ASP A 115 -10.08 -2.73 7.34
C ASP A 115 -8.58 -3.08 7.35
N GLY A 116 -8.09 -3.50 8.51
CA GLY A 116 -6.67 -3.88 8.71
C GLY A 116 -6.29 -5.23 8.10
N HIS A 117 -7.23 -5.93 7.48
CA HIS A 117 -7.05 -7.25 6.89
C HIS A 117 -7.65 -7.33 5.48
N LEU A 118 -7.81 -6.19 4.81
CA LEU A 118 -8.29 -6.11 3.43
C LEU A 118 -7.30 -5.33 2.58
N GLY A 119 -6.74 -5.99 1.58
CA GLY A 119 -5.79 -5.36 0.67
C GLY A 119 -5.59 -6.12 -0.63
N GLY A 120 -4.61 -5.70 -1.39
CA GLY A 120 -4.26 -6.34 -2.67
C GLY A 120 -3.89 -7.81 -2.55
N ASP A 121 -3.35 -8.22 -1.41
CA ASP A 121 -2.95 -9.61 -1.13
C ASP A 121 -4.18 -10.52 -1.00
N ASP A 122 -5.29 -10.02 -0.42
CA ASP A 122 -6.55 -10.77 -0.34
C ASP A 122 -7.15 -11.00 -1.72
N ILE A 123 -7.06 -10.00 -2.60
CA ILE A 123 -7.47 -10.13 -4.00
C ILE A 123 -6.63 -11.18 -4.71
N ASP A 124 -5.33 -11.22 -4.47
CA ASP A 124 -4.43 -12.22 -5.06
C ASP A 124 -4.75 -13.63 -4.56
N ASP A 125 -5.07 -13.79 -3.28
CA ASP A 125 -5.48 -15.06 -2.69
C ASP A 125 -6.82 -15.56 -3.25
N GLU A 126 -7.81 -14.68 -3.41
CA GLU A 126 -9.09 -15.05 -4.03
C GLU A 126 -8.90 -15.43 -5.50
N LEU A 127 -8.09 -14.65 -6.24
CA LEU A 127 -7.77 -14.97 -7.62
C LEU A 127 -7.06 -16.33 -7.75
N LEU A 128 -6.17 -16.65 -6.82
CA LEU A 128 -5.53 -17.97 -6.76
C LEU A 128 -6.58 -19.09 -6.58
N LYS A 129 -7.53 -18.93 -5.68
CA LYS A 129 -8.62 -19.91 -5.45
C LYS A 129 -9.44 -20.13 -6.72
N ILE A 130 -9.80 -19.04 -7.42
CA ILE A 130 -10.54 -19.10 -8.69
C ILE A 130 -9.75 -19.89 -9.75
N VAL A 131 -8.46 -19.60 -9.89
CA VAL A 131 -7.58 -20.25 -10.87
C VAL A 131 -7.40 -21.73 -10.54
N LEU A 132 -7.16 -22.08 -9.28
CA LEU A 132 -7.06 -23.46 -8.84
C LEU A 132 -8.35 -24.24 -9.10
N LYS A 133 -9.50 -23.64 -8.83
CA LYS A 133 -10.81 -24.23 -9.15
C LYS A 133 -10.98 -24.48 -10.67
N LYS A 134 -10.58 -23.53 -11.51
CA LYS A 134 -10.58 -23.72 -12.98
C LYS A 134 -9.67 -24.85 -13.43
N MET A 135 -8.57 -25.05 -12.74
CA MET A 135 -7.64 -26.16 -12.99
C MET A 135 -8.14 -27.51 -12.45
N GLY A 136 -9.11 -27.51 -11.54
CA GLY A 136 -9.55 -28.70 -10.82
C GLY A 136 -8.51 -29.20 -9.82
N ILE A 137 -7.77 -28.27 -9.19
CA ILE A 137 -6.75 -28.55 -8.19
C ILE A 137 -7.26 -28.02 -6.84
N ASP A 138 -7.17 -28.86 -5.79
CA ASP A 138 -7.46 -28.40 -4.44
C ASP A 138 -6.32 -27.52 -3.92
N GLN A 139 -6.67 -26.44 -3.23
CA GLN A 139 -5.66 -25.53 -2.68
C GLN A 139 -4.73 -26.20 -1.65
N PHE A 140 -5.17 -27.27 -1.00
CA PHE A 140 -4.40 -28.02 -0.02
C PHE A 140 -3.43 -29.00 -0.66
N ASP A 141 -3.60 -29.32 -1.94
CA ASP A 141 -2.68 -30.17 -2.69
C ASP A 141 -1.47 -29.41 -3.24
N LEU A 142 -1.51 -28.08 -3.20
CA LEU A 142 -0.44 -27.23 -3.71
C LEU A 142 0.61 -26.97 -2.63
N SER A 143 1.90 -27.16 -2.97
CA SER A 143 2.97 -26.82 -2.05
C SER A 143 3.04 -25.31 -1.78
N GLU A 144 3.62 -24.90 -0.65
CA GLU A 144 3.80 -23.48 -0.33
C GLU A 144 4.66 -22.76 -1.37
N ARG A 145 5.61 -23.49 -1.97
CA ARG A 145 6.47 -22.96 -3.04
C ARG A 145 5.66 -22.62 -4.29
N GLU A 146 4.86 -23.57 -4.80
CA GLU A 146 4.02 -23.37 -5.97
C GLU A 146 2.96 -22.28 -5.69
N ARG A 147 2.38 -22.28 -4.50
CA ARG A 147 1.44 -21.22 -4.08
C ARG A 147 2.08 -19.85 -4.24
N LYS A 148 3.27 -19.61 -3.70
CA LYS A 148 3.99 -18.34 -3.81
C LYS A 148 4.29 -17.96 -5.27
N ILE A 149 4.69 -18.94 -6.10
CA ILE A 149 4.97 -18.71 -7.52
C ILE A 149 3.71 -18.28 -8.25
N PHE A 150 2.58 -18.96 -8.00
CA PHE A 150 1.32 -18.68 -8.67
C PHE A 150 0.74 -17.34 -8.23
N THR A 151 0.72 -17.05 -6.92
CA THR A 151 0.28 -15.77 -6.39
C THR A 151 1.09 -14.61 -7.00
N ALA A 152 2.42 -14.70 -7.04
CA ALA A 152 3.26 -13.67 -7.65
C ALA A 152 2.99 -13.49 -9.16
N ARG A 153 2.60 -14.55 -9.86
CA ARG A 153 2.20 -14.47 -11.27
C ARG A 153 0.84 -13.78 -11.43
N LEU A 154 -0.12 -14.14 -10.59
CA LEU A 154 -1.46 -13.55 -10.58
C LEU A 154 -1.45 -12.08 -10.21
N GLU A 155 -0.64 -11.70 -9.23
CA GLU A 155 -0.39 -10.30 -8.88
C GLU A 155 0.09 -9.48 -10.09
N ARG A 156 0.99 -10.05 -10.91
CA ARG A 156 1.44 -9.37 -12.14
C ARG A 156 0.32 -9.20 -13.15
N LEU A 157 -0.57 -10.18 -13.29
CA LEU A 157 -1.73 -10.09 -14.18
C LEU A 157 -2.72 -9.05 -13.67
N LYS A 158 -3.01 -9.05 -12.37
CA LYS A 158 -3.84 -8.03 -11.71
C LYS A 158 -3.29 -6.62 -11.98
N LYS A 159 -1.98 -6.41 -11.80
CA LYS A 159 -1.31 -5.12 -12.05
C LYS A 159 -1.26 -4.72 -13.53
N ALA A 160 -1.31 -5.68 -14.46
CA ALA A 160 -1.31 -5.41 -15.89
C ALA A 160 -2.66 -4.89 -16.40
N GLY A 161 -3.75 -5.16 -15.68
CA GLY A 161 -5.09 -4.64 -15.97
C GLY A 161 -6.16 -5.71 -15.82
N ILE A 162 -7.12 -5.44 -14.97
CA ILE A 162 -8.26 -6.35 -14.68
C ILE A 162 -9.34 -6.34 -15.75
N ASP A 163 -9.28 -5.42 -16.69
CA ASP A 163 -10.19 -5.23 -17.82
C ASP A 163 -9.83 -6.08 -19.05
N GLN A 164 -8.70 -6.79 -18.99
CA GLN A 164 -8.18 -7.61 -20.08
C GLN A 164 -8.34 -9.10 -19.79
N THR A 165 -8.23 -9.90 -20.84
CA THR A 165 -8.23 -11.36 -20.75
C THR A 165 -6.84 -11.89 -21.00
N TYR A 166 -6.37 -12.75 -20.11
CA TYR A 166 -5.05 -13.37 -20.16
C TYR A 166 -5.17 -14.88 -20.26
N GLU A 167 -4.45 -15.47 -21.23
CA GLU A 167 -4.18 -16.90 -21.25
C GLU A 167 -2.88 -17.16 -20.52
N SER A 168 -2.92 -17.97 -19.48
CA SER A 168 -1.75 -18.27 -18.64
C SER A 168 -1.63 -19.77 -18.43
N GLU A 169 -0.40 -20.29 -18.58
CA GLU A 169 -0.10 -21.68 -18.29
C GLU A 169 0.50 -21.81 -16.90
N PHE A 170 -0.10 -22.66 -16.08
CA PHE A 170 0.36 -22.99 -14.73
C PHE A 170 0.89 -24.40 -14.72
N GLU A 171 2.12 -24.56 -14.29
CA GLU A 171 2.86 -25.82 -14.25
C GLU A 171 3.51 -25.98 -12.86
N GLY A 172 3.46 -27.19 -12.31
CA GLY A 172 4.04 -27.46 -11.01
C GLY A 172 3.78 -28.89 -10.57
N ASP A 173 4.17 -29.18 -9.33
CA ASP A 173 3.98 -30.49 -8.71
C ASP A 173 3.06 -30.38 -7.49
N LEU A 174 2.11 -31.30 -7.37
CA LEU A 174 1.26 -31.42 -6.19
C LEU A 174 2.05 -32.09 -5.04
N LEU A 175 1.51 -32.01 -3.83
CA LEU A 175 2.13 -32.60 -2.65
C LEU A 175 2.28 -34.12 -2.72
N ASP A 176 1.44 -34.79 -3.52
CA ASP A 176 1.54 -36.23 -3.78
C ASP A 176 2.58 -36.62 -4.86
N GLY A 177 3.26 -35.61 -5.42
CA GLY A 177 4.24 -35.77 -6.50
C GLY A 177 3.63 -35.79 -7.91
N THR A 178 2.33 -35.60 -8.04
CA THR A 178 1.68 -35.52 -9.36
C THR A 178 2.07 -34.22 -10.05
N HIS A 179 2.68 -34.34 -11.24
CA HIS A 179 2.99 -33.19 -12.09
C HIS A 179 1.76 -32.75 -12.87
N PHE A 180 1.56 -31.42 -12.99
CA PHE A 180 0.50 -30.85 -13.80
C PHE A 180 1.02 -29.69 -14.65
N SER A 181 0.41 -29.50 -15.82
CA SER A 181 0.50 -28.29 -16.64
C SER A 181 -0.89 -27.99 -17.19
N LYS A 182 -1.40 -26.79 -16.89
CA LYS A 182 -2.75 -26.39 -17.28
C LYS A 182 -2.77 -24.95 -17.76
N LYS A 183 -3.46 -24.75 -18.89
CA LYS A 183 -3.76 -23.40 -19.39
C LYS A 183 -5.07 -22.92 -18.82
N VAL A 184 -5.08 -21.69 -18.35
CA VAL A 184 -6.24 -21.04 -17.75
C VAL A 184 -6.43 -19.67 -18.40
N ILE A 185 -7.68 -19.37 -18.72
CA ILE A 185 -8.09 -18.05 -19.17
C ILE A 185 -8.58 -17.28 -17.94
N ILE A 186 -7.97 -16.12 -17.71
CA ILE A 186 -8.29 -15.19 -16.62
C ILE A 186 -8.77 -13.90 -17.29
N GLY A 187 -9.96 -13.46 -16.94
CA GLY A 187 -10.57 -12.27 -17.53
C GLY A 187 -11.35 -11.44 -16.53
N PRO A 188 -12.00 -10.35 -16.97
CA PRO A 188 -12.69 -9.41 -16.08
C PRO A 188 -13.68 -10.08 -15.13
N ALA A 189 -14.42 -11.07 -15.57
CA ALA A 189 -15.39 -11.80 -14.74
C ALA A 189 -14.77 -12.54 -13.54
N ASP A 190 -13.48 -12.83 -13.58
CA ASP A 190 -12.76 -13.47 -12.46
C ASP A 190 -12.37 -12.47 -11.36
N PHE A 191 -12.38 -11.18 -11.67
CA PHE A 191 -12.14 -10.10 -10.73
C PHE A 191 -13.43 -9.50 -10.16
N GLU A 192 -14.59 -9.89 -10.68
CA GLU A 192 -15.92 -9.48 -10.22
C GLU A 192 -16.60 -10.51 -9.30
N ALA A 193 -15.99 -11.68 -9.14
CA ALA A 193 -16.52 -12.81 -8.36
C ALA A 193 -16.18 -12.69 -6.88
#